data_71e4111dc7b864d13982e082e9093236
#
_entry.id   71e4111dc7b864d13982e082e9093236
#
_cell.length_a   1.000
_cell.length_b   1.000
_cell.length_c   1.000
_cell.angle_alpha   90.00
_cell.angle_beta   90.00
_cell.angle_gamma   90.00
#
_symmetry.space_group_name_H-M   'P 1'
#
loop_
_entity.id
_entity.type
_entity.pdbx_description
1 polymer ?
#
loop_
_entity_poly.entity_id
_entity_poly.type
_entity_poly.pdbx_seq_one_letter_code
_entity_poly.pdbx_strand_id
1 'polypeptide(L)'
;MLSDIEIAQQAKMQKITDVAAKLGIGEDDIELYGKYKAKLSYDLIRRVEEKQPGKLILVTAITPTPAGEGKSTTTVGLAQGLAKLGKKVIVALREPSLGPCMGIKGGAAGGGYSQVVPMEDINLHFTGDFHAITSAHMLLSAMLDNHIQQGNVLNIDPRRIVWKRVVDMNDRELRNIVVGLGGKAHGVPRQDGFDITVASEVMAILCLASNLHDLKERLAKIIVAYDYSGKPVTAGQIKAHGAMAALLKDAIKPNLVQTLENVPAIIHGGPFANIAHGCNSVMATRTAMRVADYTITEAGFGADLGAEKFFDIKCRYAGLKPDAAVIVATVRALKMHGGVPKTELTTPNVEAVKKGLVNLEKHIENVKKFGVPVVVAINIFAQDTEEELEAVRVHCAKHGVNVALSDVFARGGEGGVELAKEVIALADSGKSDFKPLYELDMPLKAKIETIAKEIYGADGVNYTKEADKALKEFEDLGYGKLPVCMAKTQYSFSDDPALLGRPSGFKITIRNCRISAGAGFIVVLTGDVMTMPGLPKVPAAEKIDVSDDGVISGLF
;
A
#
# COMPACT_ATOMS: atom_id res chain seq x y z
N MET A 1 -2.10 -25.43 16.44
CA MET A 1 -2.87 -24.22 16.14
C MET A 1 -3.31 -24.33 14.71
N LEU A 2 -4.56 -24.03 14.38
CA LEU A 2 -5.03 -24.04 12.99
C LEU A 2 -4.25 -23.00 12.17
N SER A 3 -4.03 -23.28 10.89
CA SER A 3 -3.47 -22.33 9.92
C SER A 3 -4.48 -21.22 9.59
N ASP A 4 -4.02 -20.13 9.01
CA ASP A 4 -4.89 -19.00 8.66
C ASP A 4 -6.01 -19.41 7.70
N ILE A 5 -5.72 -20.28 6.72
CA ILE A 5 -6.74 -20.79 5.79
C ILE A 5 -7.76 -21.70 6.50
N GLU A 6 -7.33 -22.56 7.41
CA GLU A 6 -8.25 -23.43 8.16
C GLU A 6 -9.19 -22.62 9.05
N ILE A 7 -8.69 -21.54 9.67
CA ILE A 7 -9.52 -20.60 10.43
C ILE A 7 -10.52 -19.91 9.51
N ALA A 8 -10.08 -19.43 8.35
CA ALA A 8 -10.93 -18.75 7.38
C ALA A 8 -12.02 -19.66 6.82
N GLN A 9 -11.71 -20.92 6.53
CA GLN A 9 -12.66 -21.94 6.03
C GLN A 9 -13.74 -22.31 7.05
N GLN A 10 -13.46 -22.15 8.35
CA GLN A 10 -14.43 -22.36 9.43
C GLN A 10 -15.32 -21.13 9.70
N ALA A 11 -15.10 -20.02 8.99
CA ALA A 11 -15.79 -18.76 9.21
C ALA A 11 -17.31 -18.90 8.95
N LYS A 12 -18.12 -18.37 9.87
CA LYS A 12 -19.57 -18.24 9.70
C LYS A 12 -19.89 -16.91 9.03
N MET A 13 -19.66 -16.86 7.71
CA MET A 13 -19.92 -15.65 6.93
C MET A 13 -21.41 -15.33 6.83
N GLN A 14 -21.75 -14.05 7.01
CA GLN A 14 -23.07 -13.51 6.71
C GLN A 14 -23.19 -13.24 5.20
N LYS A 15 -24.43 -13.19 4.69
CA LYS A 15 -24.63 -12.71 3.31
C LYS A 15 -24.14 -11.28 3.19
N ILE A 16 -23.56 -10.94 2.04
CA ILE A 16 -22.99 -9.59 1.86
C ILE A 16 -24.05 -8.50 1.94
N THR A 17 -25.30 -8.80 1.63
CA THR A 17 -26.45 -7.90 1.82
C THR A 17 -26.68 -7.56 3.29
N ASP A 18 -26.54 -8.55 4.19
CA ASP A 18 -26.69 -8.33 5.63
C ASP A 18 -25.51 -7.51 6.20
N VAL A 19 -24.32 -7.73 5.66
CA VAL A 19 -23.13 -6.92 6.00
C VAL A 19 -23.29 -5.48 5.53
N ALA A 20 -23.77 -5.26 4.31
CA ALA A 20 -24.06 -3.94 3.75
C ALA A 20 -25.10 -3.18 4.59
N ALA A 21 -26.16 -3.88 5.03
CA ALA A 21 -27.22 -3.30 5.85
C ALA A 21 -26.71 -2.72 7.18
N LYS A 22 -25.64 -3.26 7.79
CA LYS A 22 -25.00 -2.69 8.99
C LYS A 22 -24.46 -1.27 8.76
N LEU A 23 -24.14 -0.93 7.52
CA LEU A 23 -23.67 0.39 7.10
C LEU A 23 -24.81 1.29 6.60
N GLY A 24 -26.06 0.78 6.56
CA GLY A 24 -27.18 1.48 5.96
C GLY A 24 -27.13 1.49 4.43
N ILE A 25 -26.50 0.48 3.83
CA ILE A 25 -26.38 0.28 2.38
C ILE A 25 -27.43 -0.75 1.97
N GLY A 26 -28.29 -0.38 1.01
CA GLY A 26 -29.35 -1.26 0.47
C GLY A 26 -28.84 -2.22 -0.61
N GLU A 27 -29.65 -3.19 -1.00
CA GLU A 27 -29.33 -4.15 -2.06
C GLU A 27 -29.10 -3.46 -3.42
N ASP A 28 -29.86 -2.42 -3.73
CA ASP A 28 -29.70 -1.64 -4.98
C ASP A 28 -28.40 -0.82 -5.02
N ASP A 29 -27.73 -0.67 -3.89
CA ASP A 29 -26.48 0.05 -3.74
C ASP A 29 -25.23 -0.80 -3.99
N ILE A 30 -25.41 -2.11 -4.19
CA ILE A 30 -24.32 -3.07 -4.36
C ILE A 30 -24.55 -3.96 -5.58
N GLU A 31 -23.44 -4.37 -6.19
CA GLU A 31 -23.43 -5.35 -7.28
C GLU A 31 -22.83 -6.65 -6.74
N LEU A 32 -23.66 -7.72 -6.68
CA LEU A 32 -23.28 -8.98 -6.06
C LEU A 32 -22.25 -9.75 -6.90
N TYR A 33 -21.19 -10.18 -6.26
CA TYR A 33 -20.20 -11.12 -6.76
C TYR A 33 -20.26 -12.43 -5.94
N GLY A 34 -21.39 -13.14 -6.05
CA GLY A 34 -21.75 -14.28 -5.23
C GLY A 34 -22.35 -13.88 -3.88
N LYS A 35 -22.31 -14.78 -2.89
CA LYS A 35 -23.01 -14.60 -1.60
C LYS A 35 -22.29 -13.65 -0.64
N TYR A 36 -20.96 -13.55 -0.74
CA TYR A 36 -20.11 -13.00 0.31
C TYR A 36 -19.25 -11.82 -0.16
N LYS A 37 -19.38 -11.41 -1.42
CA LYS A 37 -18.66 -10.29 -2.02
C LYS A 37 -19.60 -9.41 -2.82
N ALA A 38 -19.35 -8.12 -2.85
CA ALA A 38 -20.07 -7.19 -3.71
C ALA A 38 -19.18 -6.00 -4.08
N LYS A 39 -19.48 -5.32 -5.18
CA LYS A 39 -18.96 -3.99 -5.47
C LYS A 39 -19.96 -2.93 -5.04
N LEU A 40 -19.46 -1.79 -4.55
CA LEU A 40 -20.27 -0.63 -4.25
C LEU A 40 -20.65 0.08 -5.55
N SER A 41 -21.93 0.41 -5.72
CA SER A 41 -22.42 1.06 -6.93
C SER A 41 -21.96 2.51 -7.06
N TYR A 42 -21.89 3.03 -8.28
CA TYR A 42 -21.62 4.45 -8.52
C TYR A 42 -22.66 5.37 -7.86
N ASP A 43 -23.92 4.94 -7.81
CA ASP A 43 -25.01 5.74 -7.22
C ASP A 43 -24.85 5.86 -5.71
N LEU A 44 -24.46 4.79 -5.03
CA LEU A 44 -24.08 4.86 -3.63
C LEU A 44 -22.92 5.83 -3.41
N ILE A 45 -21.82 5.66 -4.16
CA ILE A 45 -20.60 6.47 -4.01
C ILE A 45 -20.93 7.96 -4.17
N ARG A 46 -21.68 8.33 -5.20
CA ARG A 46 -22.13 9.72 -5.43
C ARG A 46 -23.02 10.24 -4.31
N ARG A 47 -24.01 9.44 -3.88
CA ARG A 47 -24.95 9.83 -2.84
C ARG A 47 -24.31 10.07 -1.48
N VAL A 48 -23.31 9.25 -1.12
CA VAL A 48 -22.63 9.41 0.16
C VAL A 48 -21.57 10.51 0.16
N GLU A 49 -21.13 10.97 -1.01
CA GLU A 49 -20.09 12.02 -1.13
C GLU A 49 -20.48 13.31 -0.39
N GLU A 50 -21.77 13.62 -0.30
CA GLU A 50 -22.30 14.81 0.39
C GLU A 50 -22.39 14.64 1.92
N LYS A 51 -22.26 13.41 2.44
CA LYS A 51 -22.32 13.15 3.88
C LYS A 51 -21.05 13.61 4.57
N GLN A 52 -21.21 14.06 5.82
CA GLN A 52 -20.04 14.33 6.68
C GLN A 52 -19.24 13.05 6.91
N PRO A 53 -17.91 13.11 6.79
CA PRO A 53 -17.06 11.96 7.02
C PRO A 53 -16.98 11.61 8.52
N GLY A 54 -16.94 10.33 8.83
CA GLY A 54 -16.55 9.81 10.14
C GLY A 54 -15.04 9.92 10.37
N LYS A 55 -14.59 9.35 11.47
CA LYS A 55 -13.18 9.36 11.91
C LYS A 55 -12.31 8.47 11.03
N LEU A 56 -11.12 8.96 10.67
CA LEU A 56 -10.12 8.22 9.91
C LEU A 56 -8.92 7.86 10.78
N ILE A 57 -8.67 6.58 10.96
CA ILE A 57 -7.56 6.04 11.73
C ILE A 57 -6.58 5.32 10.80
N LEU A 58 -5.32 5.76 10.82
CA LEU A 58 -4.24 5.12 10.08
C LEU A 58 -3.54 4.10 10.99
N VAL A 59 -3.41 2.86 10.52
CA VAL A 59 -2.53 1.86 11.14
C VAL A 59 -1.25 1.76 10.32
N THR A 60 -0.13 2.01 10.97
CA THR A 60 1.22 1.89 10.44
C THR A 60 2.09 1.04 11.37
N ALA A 61 3.38 0.98 11.16
CA ALA A 61 4.27 0.18 11.98
C ALA A 61 5.66 0.82 12.11
N ILE A 62 6.46 0.29 13.02
CA ILE A 62 7.91 0.52 13.06
C ILE A 62 8.58 -0.08 11.84
N THR A 63 9.89 0.13 11.66
CA THR A 63 10.68 -0.49 10.60
C THR A 63 10.50 -2.02 10.66
N PRO A 64 9.99 -2.68 9.59
CA PRO A 64 9.62 -4.08 9.64
C PRO A 64 10.83 -5.01 9.70
N THR A 65 10.60 -6.17 10.32
CA THR A 65 11.48 -7.34 10.17
C THR A 65 11.04 -8.20 8.98
N PRO A 66 11.86 -9.15 8.52
CA PRO A 66 11.43 -10.11 7.49
C PRO A 66 10.21 -10.96 7.87
N ALA A 67 9.95 -11.15 9.17
CA ALA A 67 8.77 -11.87 9.65
C ALA A 67 7.48 -11.03 9.59
N GLY A 68 7.61 -9.70 9.46
CA GLY A 68 6.50 -8.75 9.55
C GLY A 68 6.07 -8.46 10.99
N GLU A 69 5.32 -7.35 11.16
CA GLU A 69 4.93 -6.87 12.49
C GLU A 69 3.43 -7.11 12.80
N GLY A 70 2.71 -7.80 11.92
CA GLY A 70 1.29 -8.07 12.11
C GLY A 70 0.40 -6.83 11.93
N LYS A 71 0.83 -5.85 11.13
CA LYS A 71 0.09 -4.61 10.90
C LYS A 71 -1.33 -4.86 10.39
N SER A 72 -1.52 -5.65 9.33
CA SER A 72 -2.84 -5.95 8.77
C SER A 72 -3.72 -6.72 9.77
N THR A 73 -3.16 -7.66 10.52
CA THR A 73 -3.85 -8.38 11.60
C THR A 73 -4.32 -7.41 12.68
N THR A 74 -3.45 -6.48 13.11
CA THR A 74 -3.82 -5.44 14.08
C THR A 74 -4.89 -4.50 13.52
N THR A 75 -4.82 -4.14 12.23
CA THR A 75 -5.83 -3.29 11.56
C THR A 75 -7.21 -3.93 11.59
N VAL A 76 -7.31 -5.20 11.23
CA VAL A 76 -8.56 -5.96 11.24
C VAL A 76 -9.05 -6.18 12.67
N GLY A 77 -8.18 -6.60 13.58
CA GLY A 77 -8.52 -6.84 14.99
C GLY A 77 -8.96 -5.57 15.72
N LEU A 78 -8.37 -4.42 15.40
CA LEU A 78 -8.82 -3.12 15.92
C LEU A 78 -10.25 -2.81 15.47
N ALA A 79 -10.57 -3.04 14.18
CA ALA A 79 -11.92 -2.83 13.68
C ALA A 79 -12.93 -3.77 14.38
N GLN A 80 -12.56 -5.04 14.58
CA GLN A 80 -13.37 -5.99 15.35
C GLN A 80 -13.54 -5.54 16.82
N GLY A 81 -12.47 -5.02 17.45
CA GLY A 81 -12.53 -4.47 18.81
C GLY A 81 -13.44 -3.24 18.94
N LEU A 82 -13.41 -2.33 17.95
CA LEU A 82 -14.33 -1.18 17.88
C LEU A 82 -15.79 -1.64 17.74
N ALA A 83 -16.05 -2.65 16.92
CA ALA A 83 -17.38 -3.22 16.75
C ALA A 83 -17.90 -3.85 18.06
N LYS A 84 -17.04 -4.53 18.85
CA LYS A 84 -17.39 -5.04 20.19
C LYS A 84 -17.77 -3.94 21.16
N LEU A 85 -17.24 -2.74 21.01
CA LEU A 85 -17.61 -1.55 21.78
C LEU A 85 -18.85 -0.84 21.22
N GLY A 86 -19.57 -1.46 20.28
CA GLY A 86 -20.80 -0.93 19.70
C GLY A 86 -20.59 0.20 18.69
N LYS A 87 -19.38 0.40 18.19
CA LYS A 87 -19.09 1.45 17.20
C LYS A 87 -19.45 0.98 15.79
N LYS A 88 -20.01 1.88 14.97
CA LYS A 88 -20.20 1.65 13.54
C LYS A 88 -18.88 1.85 12.81
N VAL A 89 -18.23 0.75 12.48
CA VAL A 89 -16.85 0.71 11.97
C VAL A 89 -16.78 -0.03 10.65
N ILE A 90 -15.82 0.38 9.82
CA ILE A 90 -15.42 -0.28 8.60
C ILE A 90 -13.89 -0.30 8.48
N VAL A 91 -13.33 -1.37 7.94
CA VAL A 91 -11.91 -1.45 7.62
C VAL A 91 -11.70 -1.32 6.10
N ALA A 92 -10.71 -0.53 5.69
CA ALA A 92 -10.36 -0.33 4.28
C ALA A 92 -8.91 -0.75 4.04
N LEU A 93 -8.71 -1.81 3.23
CA LEU A 93 -7.43 -2.47 3.01
C LEU A 93 -7.06 -2.52 1.53
N ARG A 94 -5.79 -2.85 1.27
CA ARG A 94 -5.32 -3.17 -0.08
C ARG A 94 -5.70 -4.59 -0.45
N GLU A 95 -5.90 -4.78 -1.75
CA GLU A 95 -6.05 -6.10 -2.37
C GLU A 95 -4.66 -6.74 -2.53
N PRO A 96 -4.48 -8.04 -2.18
CA PRO A 96 -3.22 -8.74 -2.36
C PRO A 96 -2.96 -9.09 -3.83
N SER A 97 -1.68 -9.06 -4.23
CA SER A 97 -1.20 -9.48 -5.56
C SER A 97 -0.88 -10.98 -5.57
N LEU A 98 -1.18 -11.65 -6.70
CA LEU A 98 -0.90 -13.07 -6.88
C LEU A 98 0.58 -13.42 -6.78
N GLY A 99 1.47 -12.59 -7.32
CA GLY A 99 2.89 -12.87 -7.29
C GLY A 99 3.45 -13.10 -5.89
N PRO A 100 3.25 -12.19 -4.92
CA PRO A 100 3.58 -12.42 -3.51
C PRO A 100 2.87 -13.62 -2.90
N CYS A 101 1.60 -13.86 -3.20
CA CYS A 101 0.84 -15.01 -2.68
C CYS A 101 1.46 -16.35 -3.11
N MET A 102 1.88 -16.47 -4.36
CA MET A 102 2.55 -17.66 -4.89
C MET A 102 4.04 -17.73 -4.52
N GLY A 103 4.63 -16.60 -4.08
CA GLY A 103 6.06 -16.46 -3.79
C GLY A 103 6.44 -16.79 -2.36
N ILE A 104 6.50 -15.79 -1.50
CA ILE A 104 7.09 -15.92 -0.14
C ILE A 104 6.04 -15.78 0.95
N LYS A 105 4.99 -14.99 0.74
CA LYS A 105 4.20 -14.45 1.83
C LYS A 105 2.74 -14.32 1.46
N GLY A 106 1.88 -14.64 2.44
CA GLY A 106 0.46 -14.43 2.39
C GLY A 106 0.02 -13.04 2.03
N GLY A 107 -1.21 -12.98 1.54
CA GLY A 107 -1.87 -11.74 1.18
C GLY A 107 -2.18 -10.85 2.37
N ALA A 108 -2.64 -9.64 2.08
CA ALA A 108 -2.93 -8.61 3.09
C ALA A 108 -4.29 -8.80 3.80
N ALA A 109 -4.79 -10.03 3.95
CA ALA A 109 -6.11 -10.28 4.53
C ALA A 109 -6.15 -10.36 6.07
N GLY A 110 -5.02 -10.10 6.74
CA GLY A 110 -4.84 -10.32 8.19
C GLY A 110 -4.32 -11.71 8.51
N GLY A 111 -4.49 -12.18 9.74
CA GLY A 111 -4.06 -13.51 10.20
C GLY A 111 -4.71 -13.93 11.52
N GLY A 112 -4.65 -15.22 11.83
CA GLY A 112 -5.31 -15.79 13.00
C GLY A 112 -6.80 -15.49 13.02
N TYR A 113 -7.32 -15.07 14.16
CA TYR A 113 -8.73 -14.71 14.32
C TYR A 113 -9.06 -13.26 13.90
N SER A 114 -8.11 -12.56 13.28
CA SER A 114 -8.30 -11.20 12.72
C SER A 114 -8.00 -11.20 11.23
N GLN A 115 -8.92 -11.79 10.45
CA GLN A 115 -8.85 -11.91 9.00
C GLN A 115 -10.07 -11.32 8.32
N VAL A 116 -9.91 -10.92 7.06
CA VAL A 116 -11.00 -10.60 6.13
C VAL A 116 -11.31 -11.83 5.28
N VAL A 117 -12.59 -12.13 5.12
CA VAL A 117 -13.08 -13.30 4.40
C VAL A 117 -14.09 -12.89 3.30
N PRO A 118 -14.19 -13.68 2.21
CA PRO A 118 -13.57 -14.97 1.92
C PRO A 118 -12.08 -14.87 1.56
N MET A 119 -11.21 -15.51 2.33
CA MET A 119 -9.76 -15.37 2.25
C MET A 119 -9.21 -15.90 0.92
N GLU A 120 -9.69 -17.07 0.47
CA GLU A 120 -9.26 -17.72 -0.78
C GLU A 120 -9.52 -16.81 -1.99
N ASP A 121 -10.74 -16.30 -2.13
CA ASP A 121 -11.12 -15.40 -3.22
C ASP A 121 -10.27 -14.14 -3.23
N ILE A 122 -10.09 -13.52 -2.06
CA ILE A 122 -9.31 -12.28 -1.92
C ILE A 122 -7.86 -12.48 -2.37
N ASN A 123 -7.25 -13.62 -2.06
CA ASN A 123 -5.85 -13.89 -2.36
C ASN A 123 -5.61 -14.46 -3.77
N LEU A 124 -6.61 -15.03 -4.42
CA LEU A 124 -6.48 -15.68 -5.73
C LEU A 124 -7.18 -14.86 -6.82
N HIS A 125 -8.48 -15.04 -6.99
CA HIS A 125 -9.30 -14.32 -7.97
C HIS A 125 -10.48 -13.66 -7.28
N PHE A 126 -10.31 -12.39 -6.92
CA PHE A 126 -11.28 -11.67 -6.11
C PHE A 126 -12.53 -11.25 -6.89
N THR A 127 -12.47 -10.10 -7.55
CA THR A 127 -13.55 -9.55 -8.37
C THR A 127 -13.07 -9.15 -9.77
N GLY A 128 -11.83 -9.45 -10.11
CA GLY A 128 -11.24 -9.21 -11.42
C GLY A 128 -10.52 -7.86 -11.57
N ASP A 129 -10.33 -7.10 -10.49
CA ASP A 129 -9.72 -5.77 -10.57
C ASP A 129 -8.28 -5.82 -11.09
N PHE A 130 -7.46 -6.76 -10.61
CA PHE A 130 -6.08 -6.91 -11.08
C PHE A 130 -6.00 -7.38 -12.54
N HIS A 131 -6.91 -8.26 -12.94
CA HIS A 131 -7.03 -8.65 -14.34
C HIS A 131 -7.38 -7.45 -15.23
N ALA A 132 -8.34 -6.61 -14.82
CA ALA A 132 -8.72 -5.40 -15.55
C ALA A 132 -7.55 -4.41 -15.65
N ILE A 133 -6.80 -4.20 -14.56
CA ILE A 133 -5.61 -3.34 -14.53
C ILE A 133 -4.54 -3.88 -15.49
N THR A 134 -4.24 -5.18 -15.42
CA THR A 134 -3.29 -5.85 -16.33
C THR A 134 -3.73 -5.68 -17.78
N SER A 135 -5.01 -5.92 -18.08
CA SER A 135 -5.55 -5.81 -19.44
C SER A 135 -5.50 -4.38 -19.97
N ALA A 136 -5.85 -3.38 -19.16
CA ALA A 136 -5.78 -1.96 -19.56
C ALA A 136 -4.34 -1.52 -19.81
N HIS A 137 -3.41 -1.96 -18.96
CA HIS A 137 -1.98 -1.69 -19.13
C HIS A 137 -1.42 -2.32 -20.39
N MET A 138 -1.73 -3.60 -20.63
CA MET A 138 -1.28 -4.34 -21.83
C MET A 138 -1.89 -3.78 -23.12
N LEU A 139 -3.13 -3.28 -23.08
CA LEU A 139 -3.74 -2.58 -24.22
C LEU A 139 -2.91 -1.36 -24.60
N LEU A 140 -2.49 -0.54 -23.64
CA LEU A 140 -1.62 0.62 -23.91
C LEU A 140 -0.29 0.19 -24.53
N SER A 141 0.33 -0.89 -24.02
CA SER A 141 1.57 -1.45 -24.59
C SER A 141 1.38 -1.90 -26.04
N ALA A 142 0.29 -2.60 -26.32
CA ALA A 142 -0.04 -3.05 -27.68
C ALA A 142 -0.32 -1.87 -28.63
N MET A 143 -1.06 -0.85 -28.18
CA MET A 143 -1.35 0.34 -28.99
C MET A 143 -0.11 1.18 -29.26
N LEU A 144 0.83 1.26 -28.32
CA LEU A 144 2.13 1.92 -28.50
C LEU A 144 2.94 1.24 -29.60
N ASP A 145 3.12 -0.09 -29.53
CA ASP A 145 3.86 -0.84 -30.53
C ASP A 145 3.17 -0.80 -31.89
N ASN A 146 1.83 -0.89 -31.91
CA ASN A 146 1.06 -0.74 -33.14
C ASN A 146 1.22 0.65 -33.77
N HIS A 147 1.25 1.71 -32.97
CA HIS A 147 1.48 3.07 -33.45
C HIS A 147 2.83 3.20 -34.18
N ILE A 148 3.89 2.62 -33.59
CA ILE A 148 5.23 2.62 -34.17
C ILE A 148 5.24 1.80 -35.48
N GLN A 149 4.61 0.63 -35.50
CA GLN A 149 4.52 -0.26 -36.68
C GLN A 149 3.75 0.37 -37.83
N GLN A 150 2.69 1.13 -37.54
CA GLN A 150 1.75 1.67 -38.53
C GLN A 150 2.09 3.12 -38.98
N GLY A 151 3.36 3.50 -38.94
CA GLY A 151 3.84 4.74 -39.51
C GLY A 151 4.34 5.80 -38.52
N ASN A 152 4.23 5.56 -37.21
CA ASN A 152 4.84 6.38 -36.15
C ASN A 152 4.63 7.90 -36.32
N VAL A 153 3.39 8.34 -36.56
CA VAL A 153 3.07 9.75 -36.84
C VAL A 153 3.41 10.70 -35.66
N LEU A 154 3.55 10.17 -34.45
CA LEU A 154 4.01 10.91 -33.27
C LEU A 154 5.55 10.98 -33.18
N ASN A 155 6.26 10.43 -34.16
CA ASN A 155 7.71 10.46 -34.27
C ASN A 155 8.44 9.92 -33.01
N ILE A 156 7.90 8.85 -32.42
CA ILE A 156 8.44 8.20 -31.22
C ILE A 156 9.83 7.64 -31.51
N ASP A 157 10.81 7.93 -30.63
CA ASP A 157 12.11 7.25 -30.66
C ASP A 157 11.98 5.88 -29.97
N PRO A 158 12.10 4.74 -30.71
CA PRO A 158 11.96 3.40 -30.12
C PRO A 158 12.99 3.08 -29.02
N ARG A 159 14.08 3.85 -28.93
CA ARG A 159 15.10 3.73 -27.88
C ARG A 159 14.73 4.48 -26.60
N ARG A 160 13.68 5.31 -26.64
CA ARG A 160 13.21 6.13 -25.53
C ARG A 160 11.79 5.79 -25.10
N ILE A 161 11.38 4.54 -25.25
CA ILE A 161 10.15 3.99 -24.69
C ILE A 161 10.39 3.73 -23.22
N VAL A 162 9.55 4.31 -22.35
CA VAL A 162 9.62 4.18 -20.88
C VAL A 162 8.51 3.31 -20.32
N TRP A 163 7.56 2.90 -21.15
CA TRP A 163 6.43 2.06 -20.80
C TRP A 163 6.77 0.58 -21.04
N LYS A 164 6.76 -0.20 -19.95
CA LYS A 164 6.93 -1.66 -19.98
C LYS A 164 5.58 -2.37 -20.04
N ARG A 165 5.61 -3.68 -20.14
CA ARG A 165 4.47 -4.58 -19.97
C ARG A 165 4.25 -4.93 -18.51
N VAL A 166 3.14 -5.61 -18.18
CA VAL A 166 2.89 -6.10 -16.82
C VAL A 166 2.32 -7.51 -16.83
N VAL A 167 2.58 -8.22 -15.73
CA VAL A 167 1.94 -9.48 -15.36
C VAL A 167 1.85 -9.54 -13.83
N ASP A 168 0.76 -10.10 -13.30
CA ASP A 168 0.61 -10.21 -11.83
C ASP A 168 1.20 -11.53 -11.32
N MET A 169 2.49 -11.71 -11.57
CA MET A 169 3.27 -12.88 -11.14
C MET A 169 4.73 -12.48 -10.93
N ASN A 170 5.42 -13.19 -10.02
CA ASN A 170 6.85 -13.02 -9.81
C ASN A 170 7.62 -13.83 -10.86
N ASP A 171 8.19 -13.15 -11.85
CA ASP A 171 8.95 -13.79 -12.93
C ASP A 171 10.19 -12.97 -13.29
N ARG A 172 11.36 -13.37 -12.77
CA ARG A 172 12.63 -12.67 -13.02
C ARG A 172 13.10 -12.72 -14.47
N GLU A 173 12.68 -13.73 -15.24
CA GLU A 173 13.09 -13.89 -16.63
C GLU A 173 12.46 -12.83 -17.54
N LEU A 174 11.35 -12.24 -17.11
CA LEU A 174 10.65 -11.18 -17.84
C LEU A 174 11.20 -9.77 -17.60
N ARG A 175 12.20 -9.58 -16.75
CA ARG A 175 12.76 -8.24 -16.45
C ARG A 175 13.30 -7.52 -17.66
N ASN A 176 13.97 -8.27 -18.53
CA ASN A 176 14.53 -7.75 -19.78
C ASN A 176 14.29 -8.76 -20.89
N ILE A 177 13.54 -8.35 -21.92
CA ILE A 177 13.19 -9.16 -23.07
C ILE A 177 13.43 -8.39 -24.35
N VAL A 178 13.36 -9.05 -25.48
CA VAL A 178 13.31 -8.44 -26.81
C VAL A 178 11.95 -8.71 -27.44
N VAL A 179 11.29 -7.66 -27.91
CA VAL A 179 10.02 -7.76 -28.63
C VAL A 179 10.19 -7.39 -30.10
N GLY A 180 9.20 -7.73 -30.95
CA GLY A 180 9.17 -7.35 -32.36
C GLY A 180 10.11 -8.16 -33.26
N LEU A 181 10.57 -9.34 -32.84
CA LEU A 181 11.37 -10.25 -33.67
C LEU A 181 10.50 -10.94 -34.75
N GLY A 182 11.13 -11.38 -35.84
CA GLY A 182 10.45 -12.12 -36.93
C GLY A 182 10.29 -11.34 -38.24
N GLY A 183 10.90 -10.16 -38.35
CA GLY A 183 10.92 -9.33 -39.54
C GLY A 183 9.81 -8.27 -39.57
N LYS A 184 9.73 -7.52 -40.67
CA LYS A 184 8.92 -6.31 -40.82
C LYS A 184 7.42 -6.49 -40.46
N ALA A 185 6.87 -7.66 -40.70
CA ALA A 185 5.46 -7.94 -40.40
C ALA A 185 5.17 -8.14 -38.93
N HIS A 186 6.20 -8.38 -38.09
CA HIS A 186 6.07 -8.75 -36.68
C HIS A 186 6.41 -7.62 -35.69
N GLY A 187 6.73 -6.42 -36.20
CA GLY A 187 6.98 -5.25 -35.37
C GLY A 187 8.39 -4.67 -35.54
N VAL A 188 8.74 -3.74 -34.64
CA VAL A 188 10.05 -3.10 -34.57
C VAL A 188 10.83 -3.73 -33.42
N PRO A 189 11.97 -4.42 -33.67
CA PRO A 189 12.78 -5.02 -32.62
C PRO A 189 13.28 -3.96 -31.63
N ARG A 190 13.01 -4.21 -30.34
CA ARG A 190 13.47 -3.35 -29.26
C ARG A 190 13.56 -4.11 -27.95
N GLN A 191 14.34 -3.55 -27.02
CA GLN A 191 14.31 -4.00 -25.63
C GLN A 191 12.98 -3.62 -24.97
N ASP A 192 12.46 -4.52 -24.14
CA ASP A 192 11.29 -4.32 -23.31
C ASP A 192 11.47 -5.10 -21.99
N GLY A 193 10.43 -5.17 -21.19
CA GLY A 193 10.38 -5.97 -19.96
C GLY A 193 8.98 -5.95 -19.39
N PHE A 194 8.82 -6.70 -18.28
CA PHE A 194 7.61 -6.70 -17.51
C PHE A 194 7.87 -6.14 -16.10
N ASP A 195 6.93 -5.37 -15.60
CA ASP A 195 6.79 -5.08 -14.18
C ASP A 195 5.64 -5.92 -13.60
N ILE A 196 5.61 -6.14 -12.29
CA ILE A 196 4.45 -6.75 -11.65
C ILE A 196 3.29 -5.75 -11.67
N THR A 197 2.06 -6.22 -11.87
CA THR A 197 0.87 -5.37 -12.03
C THR A 197 0.72 -4.32 -10.92
N VAL A 198 1.01 -4.67 -9.67
CA VAL A 198 0.93 -3.77 -8.50
C VAL A 198 2.02 -2.68 -8.47
N ALA A 199 3.06 -2.81 -9.30
CA ALA A 199 4.08 -1.78 -9.50
C ALA A 199 3.73 -0.79 -10.60
N SER A 200 2.66 -1.04 -11.36
CA SER A 200 2.28 -0.24 -12.52
C SER A 200 1.72 1.14 -12.15
N GLU A 201 1.90 2.09 -13.05
CA GLU A 201 1.26 3.40 -12.94
C GLU A 201 -0.26 3.31 -13.04
N VAL A 202 -0.81 2.35 -13.81
CA VAL A 202 -2.27 2.12 -13.91
C VAL A 202 -2.86 1.74 -12.54
N MET A 203 -2.17 0.88 -11.76
CA MET A 203 -2.57 0.58 -10.40
C MET A 203 -2.57 1.82 -9.50
N ALA A 204 -1.54 2.64 -9.57
CA ALA A 204 -1.45 3.88 -8.80
C ALA A 204 -2.55 4.88 -9.20
N ILE A 205 -2.83 5.01 -10.49
CA ILE A 205 -3.91 5.85 -11.03
C ILE A 205 -5.27 5.39 -10.50
N LEU A 206 -5.60 4.11 -10.59
CA LEU A 206 -6.86 3.57 -10.09
C LEU A 206 -7.03 3.87 -8.59
N CYS A 207 -5.95 3.78 -7.82
CA CYS A 207 -5.99 4.05 -6.38
C CYS A 207 -6.09 5.53 -6.03
N LEU A 208 -5.61 6.45 -6.88
CA LEU A 208 -5.65 7.90 -6.62
C LEU A 208 -6.84 8.60 -7.30
N ALA A 209 -7.48 7.96 -8.27
CA ALA A 209 -8.63 8.50 -8.94
C ALA A 209 -9.82 8.71 -7.99
N SER A 210 -10.48 9.85 -8.13
CA SER A 210 -11.65 10.22 -7.32
C SER A 210 -12.97 9.76 -7.92
N ASN A 211 -13.00 9.51 -9.23
CA ASN A 211 -14.15 9.02 -10.00
C ASN A 211 -13.70 8.54 -11.39
N LEU A 212 -14.65 8.06 -12.21
CA LEU A 212 -14.36 7.54 -13.54
C LEU A 212 -13.85 8.63 -14.52
N HIS A 213 -14.30 9.87 -14.36
CA HIS A 213 -13.82 10.98 -15.18
C HIS A 213 -12.35 11.29 -14.86
N ASP A 214 -12.01 11.46 -13.58
CA ASP A 214 -10.63 11.66 -13.12
C ASP A 214 -9.72 10.48 -13.51
N LEU A 215 -10.21 9.23 -13.41
CA LEU A 215 -9.50 8.05 -13.91
C LEU A 215 -9.11 8.22 -15.38
N LYS A 216 -10.06 8.58 -16.24
CA LYS A 216 -9.84 8.74 -17.68
C LYS A 216 -8.85 9.87 -17.99
N GLU A 217 -8.95 11.00 -17.29
CA GLU A 217 -8.02 12.12 -17.44
C GLU A 217 -6.59 11.75 -16.99
N ARG A 218 -6.46 11.01 -15.88
CA ARG A 218 -5.16 10.53 -15.39
C ARG A 218 -4.54 9.54 -16.37
N LEU A 219 -5.31 8.59 -16.91
CA LEU A 219 -4.83 7.65 -17.91
C LEU A 219 -4.30 8.36 -19.17
N ALA A 220 -4.95 9.44 -19.60
CA ALA A 220 -4.51 10.21 -20.75
C ALA A 220 -3.12 10.87 -20.55
N LYS A 221 -2.76 11.19 -19.30
CA LYS A 221 -1.49 11.85 -18.94
C LYS A 221 -0.30 10.89 -18.84
N ILE A 222 -0.50 9.57 -18.85
CA ILE A 222 0.60 8.59 -18.78
C ILE A 222 1.61 8.88 -19.90
N ILE A 223 2.88 9.05 -19.52
CA ILE A 223 3.98 9.17 -20.49
C ILE A 223 4.44 7.77 -20.86
N VAL A 224 4.41 7.45 -22.15
CA VAL A 224 4.78 6.12 -22.67
C VAL A 224 6.15 6.10 -23.34
N ALA A 225 6.56 7.24 -23.91
CA ALA A 225 7.81 7.37 -24.66
C ALA A 225 8.20 8.85 -24.80
N TYR A 226 9.33 9.08 -25.43
CA TYR A 226 9.73 10.40 -25.91
C TYR A 226 9.92 10.36 -27.45
N ASP A 227 9.61 11.47 -28.11
CA ASP A 227 9.87 11.62 -29.53
C ASP A 227 11.36 11.92 -29.80
N TYR A 228 11.77 11.94 -31.08
CA TYR A 228 13.16 12.23 -31.46
C TYR A 228 13.62 13.65 -31.05
N SER A 229 12.70 14.58 -30.75
CA SER A 229 13.02 15.91 -30.23
C SER A 229 13.15 15.95 -28.70
N GLY A 230 12.84 14.84 -28.00
CA GLY A 230 12.89 14.73 -26.55
C GLY A 230 11.59 15.15 -25.85
N LYS A 231 10.50 15.38 -26.58
CA LYS A 231 9.20 15.68 -25.97
C LYS A 231 8.48 14.40 -25.53
N PRO A 232 7.79 14.42 -24.39
CA PRO A 232 7.02 13.27 -23.93
C PRO A 232 5.83 12.99 -24.86
N VAL A 233 5.59 11.69 -25.10
CA VAL A 233 4.42 11.17 -25.80
C VAL A 233 3.53 10.48 -24.79
N THR A 234 2.23 10.80 -24.81
CA THR A 234 1.27 10.33 -23.79
C THR A 234 0.29 9.31 -24.34
N ALA A 235 -0.32 8.53 -23.43
CA ALA A 235 -1.42 7.62 -23.75
C ALA A 235 -2.63 8.34 -24.38
N GLY A 236 -2.84 9.61 -24.02
CA GLY A 236 -3.86 10.47 -24.63
C GLY A 236 -3.59 10.75 -26.12
N GLN A 237 -2.34 11.01 -26.50
CA GLN A 237 -1.93 11.19 -27.90
C GLN A 237 -2.06 9.90 -28.70
N ILE A 238 -1.81 8.73 -28.08
CA ILE A 238 -2.05 7.40 -28.68
C ILE A 238 -3.55 7.07 -28.72
N LYS A 239 -4.40 7.82 -28.02
CA LYS A 239 -5.86 7.64 -27.90
C LYS A 239 -6.27 6.34 -27.21
N ALA A 240 -5.42 5.79 -26.33
CA ALA A 240 -5.68 4.55 -25.60
C ALA A 240 -6.56 4.74 -24.35
N HIS A 241 -6.54 5.91 -23.73
CA HIS A 241 -7.12 6.20 -22.42
C HIS A 241 -8.63 5.92 -22.30
N GLY A 242 -9.37 6.09 -23.39
CA GLY A 242 -10.81 5.80 -23.42
C GLY A 242 -11.11 4.30 -23.29
N ALA A 243 -10.42 3.46 -24.08
CA ALA A 243 -10.56 2.01 -24.01
C ALA A 243 -10.00 1.44 -22.70
N MET A 244 -8.88 2.00 -22.20
CA MET A 244 -8.37 1.64 -20.88
C MET A 244 -9.40 1.92 -19.77
N ALA A 245 -10.04 3.09 -19.79
CA ALA A 245 -11.08 3.44 -18.82
C ALA A 245 -12.30 2.51 -18.93
N ALA A 246 -12.68 2.08 -20.15
CA ALA A 246 -13.75 1.11 -20.35
C ALA A 246 -13.43 -0.25 -19.72
N LEU A 247 -12.18 -0.73 -19.84
CA LEU A 247 -11.74 -1.95 -19.14
C LEU A 247 -11.74 -1.81 -17.62
N LEU A 248 -11.51 -0.62 -17.11
CA LEU A 248 -11.40 -0.33 -15.68
C LEU A 248 -12.71 0.12 -15.03
N LYS A 249 -13.81 0.25 -15.77
CA LYS A 249 -15.08 0.83 -15.28
C LYS A 249 -15.64 0.12 -14.05
N ASP A 250 -15.49 -1.20 -13.97
CA ASP A 250 -15.94 -1.97 -12.81
C ASP A 250 -14.84 -2.12 -11.75
N ALA A 251 -13.58 -2.19 -12.17
CA ALA A 251 -12.44 -2.28 -11.27
C ALA A 251 -12.26 -1.05 -10.37
N ILE A 252 -12.73 0.13 -10.78
CA ILE A 252 -12.65 1.35 -9.96
C ILE A 252 -13.67 1.37 -8.80
N LYS A 253 -14.71 0.53 -8.84
CA LYS A 253 -15.69 0.39 -7.76
C LYS A 253 -15.11 -0.42 -6.62
N PRO A 254 -15.13 0.08 -5.35
CA PRO A 254 -14.61 -0.65 -4.20
C PRO A 254 -15.35 -1.97 -3.92
N ASN A 255 -14.62 -2.96 -3.42
CA ASN A 255 -15.14 -4.28 -3.08
C ASN A 255 -15.52 -4.36 -1.60
N LEU A 256 -16.77 -4.73 -1.31
CA LEU A 256 -17.29 -4.96 0.03
C LEU A 256 -17.19 -6.44 0.39
N VAL A 257 -16.65 -6.73 1.56
CA VAL A 257 -16.50 -8.03 2.19
C VAL A 257 -16.69 -7.90 3.70
N GLN A 258 -16.23 -8.87 4.49
CA GLN A 258 -16.39 -8.88 5.95
C GLN A 258 -15.18 -9.49 6.64
N THR A 259 -15.01 -9.19 7.92
CA THR A 259 -14.05 -9.89 8.79
C THR A 259 -14.64 -11.20 9.32
N LEU A 260 -13.82 -12.03 9.97
CA LEU A 260 -14.28 -13.24 10.68
C LEU A 260 -15.41 -12.95 11.69
N GLU A 261 -15.41 -11.78 12.29
CA GLU A 261 -16.47 -11.34 13.21
C GLU A 261 -17.58 -10.51 12.51
N ASN A 262 -17.68 -10.63 11.19
CA ASN A 262 -18.70 -9.99 10.34
C ASN A 262 -18.71 -8.45 10.42
N VAL A 263 -17.56 -7.83 10.71
CA VAL A 263 -17.37 -6.39 10.57
C VAL A 263 -17.21 -6.07 9.08
N PRO A 264 -17.90 -5.04 8.55
CA PRO A 264 -17.74 -4.67 7.16
C PRO A 264 -16.30 -4.29 6.81
N ALA A 265 -15.84 -4.75 5.65
CA ALA A 265 -14.52 -4.45 5.13
C ALA A 265 -14.58 -4.07 3.65
N ILE A 266 -13.79 -3.09 3.25
CA ILE A 266 -13.56 -2.75 1.84
C ILE A 266 -12.13 -3.15 1.49
N ILE A 267 -11.99 -3.92 0.40
CA ILE A 267 -10.69 -4.25 -0.18
C ILE A 267 -10.64 -3.68 -1.60
N HIS A 268 -9.66 -2.80 -1.88
CA HIS A 268 -9.61 -2.16 -3.19
C HIS A 268 -8.23 -1.59 -3.51
N GLY A 269 -7.66 -2.03 -4.64
CA GLY A 269 -6.34 -1.65 -5.12
C GLY A 269 -5.19 -2.12 -4.24
N GLY A 270 -4.01 -2.26 -4.80
CA GLY A 270 -2.87 -2.85 -4.09
C GLY A 270 -1.49 -2.32 -4.49
N PRO A 271 -1.27 -0.98 -4.61
CA PRO A 271 0.03 -0.46 -5.03
C PRO A 271 1.11 -0.78 -3.98
N PHE A 272 2.32 -1.14 -4.44
CA PHE A 272 3.45 -1.39 -3.54
C PHE A 272 3.95 -0.10 -2.88
N ALA A 273 4.26 -0.17 -1.58
CA ALA A 273 4.68 0.99 -0.80
C ALA A 273 6.16 1.38 -0.98
N ASN A 274 6.98 0.52 -1.58
CA ASN A 274 8.39 0.83 -1.85
C ASN A 274 8.62 1.48 -3.21
N ILE A 275 7.62 1.54 -4.09
CA ILE A 275 7.71 2.12 -5.45
C ILE A 275 6.49 2.96 -5.85
N ALA A 276 5.42 2.91 -5.08
CA ALA A 276 4.21 3.70 -5.23
C ALA A 276 3.74 4.16 -3.84
N HIS A 277 2.52 4.71 -3.73
CA HIS A 277 2.05 5.29 -2.47
C HIS A 277 1.60 4.25 -1.42
N GLY A 278 1.45 2.98 -1.78
CA GLY A 278 1.31 1.87 -0.83
C GLY A 278 0.04 1.86 0.02
N CYS A 279 -1.05 2.42 -0.48
CA CYS A 279 -2.33 2.54 0.23
C CYS A 279 -3.47 2.04 -0.65
N ASN A 280 -4.59 1.64 -0.05
CA ASN A 280 -5.82 1.36 -0.81
C ASN A 280 -6.34 2.63 -1.52
N SER A 281 -7.40 2.47 -2.32
CA SER A 281 -7.89 3.56 -3.15
C SER A 281 -8.48 4.74 -2.34
N VAL A 282 -8.44 5.91 -2.95
CA VAL A 282 -9.13 7.12 -2.48
C VAL A 282 -10.63 6.86 -2.41
N MET A 283 -11.22 6.25 -3.44
CA MET A 283 -12.65 5.93 -3.48
C MET A 283 -13.06 5.03 -2.32
N ALA A 284 -12.29 3.98 -2.02
CA ALA A 284 -12.55 3.08 -0.89
C ALA A 284 -12.54 3.83 0.45
N THR A 285 -11.50 4.62 0.72
CA THR A 285 -11.38 5.35 1.98
C THR A 285 -12.43 6.44 2.13
N ARG A 286 -12.69 7.24 1.08
CA ARG A 286 -13.70 8.30 1.11
C ARG A 286 -15.11 7.75 1.30
N THR A 287 -15.46 6.64 0.63
CA THR A 287 -16.76 5.97 0.81
C THR A 287 -16.87 5.37 2.20
N ALA A 288 -15.84 4.68 2.69
CA ALA A 288 -15.80 4.09 4.03
C ALA A 288 -16.08 5.15 5.12
N MET A 289 -15.42 6.29 5.05
CA MET A 289 -15.61 7.40 6.01
C MET A 289 -17.03 7.96 6.02
N ARG A 290 -17.80 7.79 4.96
CA ARG A 290 -19.16 8.34 4.83
C ARG A 290 -20.27 7.36 5.15
N VAL A 291 -19.93 6.08 5.28
CA VAL A 291 -20.89 5.03 5.64
C VAL A 291 -20.70 4.49 7.05
N ALA A 292 -19.61 4.88 7.74
CA ALA A 292 -19.31 4.46 9.11
C ALA A 292 -18.81 5.62 9.96
N ASP A 293 -18.89 5.47 11.29
CA ASP A 293 -18.40 6.49 12.23
C ASP A 293 -16.88 6.43 12.37
N TYR A 294 -16.29 5.23 12.23
CA TYR A 294 -14.85 4.99 12.27
C TYR A 294 -14.41 4.18 11.05
N THR A 295 -13.42 4.70 10.36
CA THR A 295 -12.75 4.01 9.26
C THR A 295 -11.31 3.70 9.65
N ILE A 296 -10.96 2.41 9.67
CA ILE A 296 -9.61 1.94 9.93
C ILE A 296 -8.96 1.59 8.61
N THR A 297 -7.80 2.18 8.35
CA THR A 297 -7.03 1.89 7.14
C THR A 297 -5.56 1.67 7.45
N GLU A 298 -4.81 1.12 6.51
CA GLU A 298 -3.38 0.91 6.67
C GLU A 298 -2.55 1.48 5.53
N ALA A 299 -1.26 1.69 5.80
CA ALA A 299 -0.25 2.00 4.80
C ALA A 299 0.87 0.95 4.82
N GLY A 300 1.49 0.67 3.68
CA GLY A 300 2.50 -0.38 3.54
C GLY A 300 3.78 -0.09 4.31
N PHE A 301 4.42 -1.13 4.84
CA PHE A 301 5.69 -1.05 5.57
C PHE A 301 5.63 -0.17 6.84
N GLY A 302 6.74 0.48 7.18
CA GLY A 302 6.86 1.38 8.32
C GLY A 302 6.34 2.79 8.07
N ALA A 303 6.26 3.58 9.14
CA ALA A 303 5.75 4.94 9.06
C ALA A 303 6.64 5.87 8.23
N ASP A 304 7.91 5.54 8.07
CA ASP A 304 8.86 6.27 7.24
C ASP A 304 8.60 6.14 5.73
N LEU A 305 7.90 5.09 5.31
CA LEU A 305 7.55 4.85 3.90
C LEU A 305 6.05 4.96 3.66
N GLY A 306 5.26 4.04 4.23
CA GLY A 306 3.84 3.97 3.95
C GLY A 306 3.05 5.13 4.52
N ALA A 307 3.25 5.49 5.79
CA ALA A 307 2.52 6.59 6.40
C ALA A 307 2.93 7.94 5.80
N GLU A 308 4.21 8.17 5.52
CA GLU A 308 4.66 9.38 4.83
C GLU A 308 3.91 9.58 3.50
N LYS A 309 3.84 8.52 2.65
CA LYS A 309 3.14 8.59 1.37
C LYS A 309 1.62 8.67 1.49
N PHE A 310 1.07 8.03 2.52
CA PHE A 310 -0.33 8.19 2.86
C PHE A 310 -0.66 9.66 3.14
N PHE A 311 0.17 10.34 3.92
CA PHE A 311 0.01 11.75 4.29
C PHE A 311 0.32 12.69 3.11
N ASP A 312 1.51 12.61 2.52
CA ASP A 312 1.99 13.56 1.52
C ASP A 312 1.43 13.34 0.12
N ILE A 313 0.95 12.13 -0.20
CA ILE A 313 0.36 11.82 -1.51
C ILE A 313 -1.14 11.61 -1.39
N LYS A 314 -1.59 10.55 -0.71
CA LYS A 314 -3.01 10.17 -0.71
C LYS A 314 -3.89 11.20 -0.01
N CYS A 315 -3.55 11.58 1.23
CA CYS A 315 -4.33 12.57 1.98
C CYS A 315 -4.37 13.92 1.26
N ARG A 316 -3.25 14.34 0.69
CA ARG A 316 -3.15 15.58 -0.08
C ARG A 316 -4.10 15.58 -1.28
N TYR A 317 -4.09 14.53 -2.12
CA TYR A 317 -4.95 14.45 -3.30
C TYR A 317 -6.42 14.26 -2.97
N ALA A 318 -6.71 13.52 -1.91
CA ALA A 318 -8.09 13.20 -1.53
C ALA A 318 -8.73 14.18 -0.55
N GLY A 319 -7.97 15.16 -0.04
CA GLY A 319 -8.45 16.07 1.00
C GLY A 319 -8.77 15.35 2.33
N LEU A 320 -8.09 14.22 2.61
CA LEU A 320 -8.30 13.45 3.83
C LEU A 320 -7.53 14.05 5.00
N LYS A 321 -8.13 13.98 6.18
CA LYS A 321 -7.52 14.43 7.44
C LYS A 321 -7.63 13.29 8.45
N PRO A 322 -6.54 12.55 8.72
CA PRO A 322 -6.55 11.49 9.73
C PRO A 322 -6.77 12.05 11.13
N ASP A 323 -7.63 11.40 11.92
CA ASP A 323 -7.93 11.80 13.30
C ASP A 323 -6.93 11.21 14.30
N ALA A 324 -6.39 10.03 14.02
CA ALA A 324 -5.39 9.34 14.84
C ALA A 324 -4.54 8.37 14.00
N ALA A 325 -3.39 8.01 14.53
CA ALA A 325 -2.55 6.95 13.99
C ALA A 325 -2.19 5.92 15.07
N VAL A 326 -2.16 4.65 14.65
CA VAL A 326 -1.68 3.52 15.44
C VAL A 326 -0.33 3.08 14.88
N ILE A 327 0.70 3.04 15.71
CA ILE A 327 2.00 2.48 15.33
C ILE A 327 2.11 1.08 15.94
N VAL A 328 2.13 0.07 15.09
CA VAL A 328 2.32 -1.32 15.51
C VAL A 328 3.80 -1.58 15.75
N ALA A 329 4.11 -2.14 16.91
CA ALA A 329 5.44 -2.60 17.29
C ALA A 329 5.38 -4.04 17.79
N THR A 330 6.50 -4.75 17.68
CA THR A 330 6.69 -6.06 18.30
C THR A 330 7.97 -6.07 19.12
N VAL A 331 7.98 -6.80 20.21
CA VAL A 331 9.20 -6.99 21.02
C VAL A 331 10.31 -7.60 20.16
N ARG A 332 9.99 -8.52 19.25
CA ARG A 332 10.96 -9.13 18.32
C ARG A 332 11.62 -8.10 17.42
N ALA A 333 10.84 -7.19 16.82
CA ALA A 333 11.40 -6.14 15.99
C ALA A 333 12.29 -5.19 16.78
N LEU A 334 11.88 -4.80 17.99
CA LEU A 334 12.68 -3.96 18.86
C LEU A 334 14.01 -4.64 19.24
N LYS A 335 14.00 -5.94 19.58
CA LYS A 335 15.23 -6.70 19.82
C LYS A 335 16.15 -6.72 18.59
N MET A 336 15.61 -6.93 17.40
CA MET A 336 16.39 -6.90 16.15
C MET A 336 17.02 -5.52 15.92
N HIS A 337 16.26 -4.44 16.11
CA HIS A 337 16.77 -3.07 16.03
C HIS A 337 17.76 -2.74 17.15
N GLY A 338 17.72 -3.46 18.27
CA GLY A 338 18.71 -3.43 19.35
C GLY A 338 19.95 -4.28 19.12
N GLY A 339 20.05 -4.94 17.95
CA GLY A 339 21.23 -5.70 17.52
C GLY A 339 21.18 -7.20 17.76
N VAL A 340 20.03 -7.78 18.13
CA VAL A 340 19.87 -9.23 18.33
C VAL A 340 19.72 -9.92 16.96
N PRO A 341 20.46 -11.01 16.70
CA PRO A 341 20.33 -11.80 15.48
C PRO A 341 18.93 -12.41 15.31
N LYS A 342 18.49 -12.59 14.08
CA LYS A 342 17.15 -13.14 13.74
C LYS A 342 16.86 -14.50 14.40
N THR A 343 17.89 -15.32 14.63
CA THR A 343 17.79 -16.64 15.24
C THR A 343 17.52 -16.61 16.74
N GLU A 344 17.71 -15.47 17.40
CA GLU A 344 17.65 -15.31 18.86
C GLU A 344 16.52 -14.42 19.34
N LEU A 345 15.66 -13.93 18.44
CA LEU A 345 14.59 -12.97 18.74
C LEU A 345 13.51 -13.49 19.71
N THR A 346 13.41 -14.80 19.88
CA THR A 346 12.48 -15.44 20.84
C THR A 346 13.02 -15.50 22.25
N THR A 347 14.33 -15.28 22.46
CA THR A 347 14.96 -15.26 23.78
C THR A 347 14.71 -13.90 24.45
N PRO A 348 14.27 -13.86 25.71
CA PRO A 348 14.10 -12.61 26.46
C PRO A 348 15.38 -11.77 26.51
N ASN A 349 15.27 -10.48 26.18
CA ASN A 349 16.41 -9.54 26.21
C ASN A 349 15.94 -8.08 26.35
N VAL A 350 15.67 -7.67 27.57
CA VAL A 350 15.19 -6.32 27.91
C VAL A 350 16.17 -5.22 27.46
N GLU A 351 17.49 -5.46 27.59
CA GLU A 351 18.48 -4.46 27.19
C GLU A 351 18.51 -4.24 25.68
N ALA A 352 18.30 -5.30 24.89
CA ALA A 352 18.15 -5.15 23.44
C ALA A 352 16.86 -4.41 23.07
N VAL A 353 15.74 -4.69 23.77
CA VAL A 353 14.50 -3.92 23.61
C VAL A 353 14.77 -2.44 23.85
N LYS A 354 15.37 -2.08 24.98
CA LYS A 354 15.71 -0.68 25.31
C LYS A 354 16.56 -0.01 24.24
N LYS A 355 17.56 -0.71 23.70
CA LYS A 355 18.39 -0.21 22.59
C LYS A 355 17.59 0.00 21.31
N GLY A 356 16.64 -0.89 21.00
CA GLY A 356 15.83 -0.82 19.81
C GLY A 356 14.70 0.21 19.87
N LEU A 357 14.32 0.69 21.06
CA LEU A 357 13.26 1.69 21.25
C LEU A 357 13.50 3.00 20.48
N VAL A 358 14.75 3.33 20.15
CA VAL A 358 15.07 4.49 19.31
C VAL A 358 14.42 4.42 17.91
N ASN A 359 14.16 3.21 17.41
CA ASN A 359 13.44 3.03 16.13
C ASN A 359 11.96 3.41 16.30
N LEU A 360 11.30 2.90 17.34
CA LEU A 360 9.92 3.26 17.65
C LEU A 360 9.77 4.77 17.91
N GLU A 361 10.69 5.35 18.69
CA GLU A 361 10.72 6.79 18.97
C GLU A 361 10.73 7.62 17.68
N LYS A 362 11.63 7.26 16.73
CA LYS A 362 11.70 7.97 15.45
C LYS A 362 10.40 7.86 14.63
N HIS A 363 9.73 6.70 14.65
CA HIS A 363 8.42 6.55 13.99
C HIS A 363 7.32 7.39 14.67
N ILE A 364 7.32 7.47 16.00
CA ILE A 364 6.41 8.37 16.75
C ILE A 364 6.65 9.83 16.35
N GLU A 365 7.91 10.27 16.36
CA GLU A 365 8.30 11.62 15.91
C GLU A 365 7.82 11.90 14.48
N ASN A 366 8.02 10.95 13.57
CA ASN A 366 7.63 11.08 12.17
C ASN A 366 6.13 11.33 12.00
N VAL A 367 5.28 10.54 12.66
CA VAL A 367 3.83 10.73 12.58
C VAL A 367 3.39 12.05 13.23
N LYS A 368 3.97 12.41 14.37
CA LYS A 368 3.67 13.68 15.06
C LYS A 368 4.03 14.91 14.23
N LYS A 369 5.03 14.84 13.33
CA LYS A 369 5.38 15.94 12.41
C LYS A 369 4.25 16.30 11.45
N PHE A 370 3.39 15.35 11.12
CA PHE A 370 2.18 15.60 10.33
C PHE A 370 1.00 16.13 11.16
N GLY A 371 1.19 16.39 12.47
CA GLY A 371 0.14 16.87 13.36
C GLY A 371 -0.90 15.81 13.74
N VAL A 372 -0.62 14.52 13.52
CA VAL A 372 -1.52 13.41 13.81
C VAL A 372 -1.18 12.80 15.17
N PRO A 373 -2.14 12.71 16.10
CA PRO A 373 -1.91 12.08 17.41
C PRO A 373 -1.73 10.55 17.27
N VAL A 374 -0.90 9.98 18.16
CA VAL A 374 -0.40 8.60 18.05
C VAL A 374 -0.72 7.78 19.30
N VAL A 375 -1.10 6.52 19.09
CA VAL A 375 -1.05 5.44 20.07
C VAL A 375 -0.17 4.31 19.56
N VAL A 376 0.56 3.64 20.44
CA VAL A 376 1.36 2.46 20.09
C VAL A 376 0.59 1.19 20.43
N ALA A 377 0.49 0.28 19.44
CA ALA A 377 -0.02 -1.06 19.63
C ALA A 377 1.14 -2.05 19.70
N ILE A 378 1.32 -2.74 20.81
CA ILE A 378 2.28 -3.85 20.90
C ILE A 378 1.54 -5.12 20.48
N ASN A 379 1.86 -5.64 19.30
CA ASN A 379 1.39 -6.95 18.86
C ASN A 379 2.18 -8.01 19.63
N ILE A 380 1.54 -8.62 20.62
CA ILE A 380 2.18 -9.53 21.59
C ILE A 380 2.30 -10.95 21.06
N PHE A 381 3.36 -11.62 21.50
CA PHE A 381 3.62 -13.03 21.25
C PHE A 381 3.84 -13.77 22.57
N ALA A 382 3.56 -15.07 22.58
CA ALA A 382 3.65 -15.90 23.80
C ALA A 382 5.03 -15.91 24.48
N GLN A 383 6.08 -15.52 23.77
CA GLN A 383 7.46 -15.46 24.28
C GLN A 383 7.83 -14.11 24.86
N ASP A 384 7.00 -13.07 24.68
CA ASP A 384 7.28 -11.74 25.18
C ASP A 384 7.13 -11.71 26.72
N THR A 385 8.11 -11.13 27.42
CA THR A 385 8.07 -11.04 28.87
C THR A 385 7.45 -9.72 29.34
N GLU A 386 6.91 -9.70 30.57
CA GLU A 386 6.34 -8.47 31.13
C GLU A 386 7.39 -7.38 31.27
N GLU A 387 8.65 -7.72 31.60
CA GLU A 387 9.74 -6.74 31.68
C GLU A 387 10.05 -6.10 30.32
N GLU A 388 9.98 -6.88 29.22
CA GLU A 388 10.15 -6.36 27.86
C GLU A 388 9.00 -5.43 27.47
N LEU A 389 7.76 -5.81 27.79
CA LEU A 389 6.56 -5.01 27.55
C LEU A 389 6.57 -3.70 28.37
N GLU A 390 6.96 -3.78 29.63
CA GLU A 390 7.05 -2.61 30.52
C GLU A 390 8.13 -1.63 30.04
N ALA A 391 9.26 -2.11 29.52
CA ALA A 391 10.28 -1.24 28.94
C ALA A 391 9.70 -0.38 27.80
N VAL A 392 8.81 -0.93 26.97
CA VAL A 392 8.14 -0.18 25.89
C VAL A 392 7.15 0.84 26.48
N ARG A 393 6.32 0.44 27.46
CA ARG A 393 5.34 1.33 28.11
C ARG A 393 6.01 2.54 28.73
N VAL A 394 7.05 2.29 29.53
CA VAL A 394 7.81 3.36 30.21
C VAL A 394 8.45 4.32 29.22
N HIS A 395 8.99 3.80 28.11
CA HIS A 395 9.58 4.64 27.07
C HIS A 395 8.54 5.51 26.38
N CYS A 396 7.42 4.93 25.93
CA CYS A 396 6.35 5.67 25.26
C CYS A 396 5.72 6.74 26.16
N ALA A 397 5.56 6.44 27.47
CA ALA A 397 5.04 7.40 28.44
C ALA A 397 5.90 8.66 28.54
N LYS A 398 7.25 8.53 28.47
CA LYS A 398 8.18 9.68 28.44
C LYS A 398 7.94 10.59 27.22
N HIS A 399 7.42 10.05 26.13
CA HIS A 399 7.08 10.78 24.91
C HIS A 399 5.61 11.22 24.85
N GLY A 400 4.86 11.02 25.95
CA GLY A 400 3.44 11.36 26.02
C GLY A 400 2.57 10.54 25.06
N VAL A 401 2.89 9.25 24.89
CA VAL A 401 2.19 8.33 23.97
C VAL A 401 1.71 7.14 24.77
N ASN A 402 0.41 6.83 24.66
CA ASN A 402 -0.19 5.66 25.26
C ASN A 402 0.19 4.39 24.50
N VAL A 403 0.22 3.28 25.24
CA VAL A 403 0.51 1.94 24.71
C VAL A 403 -0.64 1.02 25.06
N ALA A 404 -1.15 0.29 24.05
CA ALA A 404 -2.10 -0.79 24.25
C ALA A 404 -1.49 -2.13 23.79
N LEU A 405 -1.77 -3.20 24.52
CA LEU A 405 -1.43 -4.55 24.08
C LEU A 405 -2.47 -5.02 23.06
N SER A 406 -2.01 -5.72 22.05
CA SER A 406 -2.84 -6.25 20.96
C SER A 406 -2.62 -7.76 20.85
N ASP A 407 -3.61 -8.54 21.26
CA ASP A 407 -3.64 -10.01 21.15
C ASP A 407 -4.70 -10.47 20.12
N VAL A 408 -4.79 -9.71 19.05
CA VAL A 408 -5.86 -9.90 18.06
C VAL A 408 -5.65 -11.13 17.16
N PHE A 409 -4.41 -11.61 17.05
CA PHE A 409 -4.12 -12.84 16.31
C PHE A 409 -4.79 -14.04 17.00
N ALA A 410 -4.65 -14.18 18.30
CA ALA A 410 -5.19 -15.30 19.06
C ALA A 410 -6.66 -15.11 19.48
N ARG A 411 -7.09 -13.88 19.74
CA ARG A 411 -8.38 -13.57 20.38
C ARG A 411 -9.32 -12.71 19.53
N GLY A 412 -8.98 -12.46 18.27
CA GLY A 412 -9.82 -11.63 17.40
C GLY A 412 -10.12 -10.26 18.01
N GLY A 413 -11.36 -9.79 17.86
CA GLY A 413 -11.78 -8.49 18.35
C GLY A 413 -11.66 -8.32 19.87
N GLU A 414 -11.80 -9.38 20.65
CA GLU A 414 -11.60 -9.33 22.12
C GLU A 414 -10.18 -8.89 22.47
N GLY A 415 -9.19 -9.41 21.74
CA GLY A 415 -7.78 -9.01 21.89
C GLY A 415 -7.50 -7.57 21.45
N GLY A 416 -8.44 -6.92 20.77
CA GLY A 416 -8.34 -5.54 20.27
C GLY A 416 -9.09 -4.49 21.09
N VAL A 417 -9.85 -4.89 22.11
CA VAL A 417 -10.74 -3.97 22.86
C VAL A 417 -9.97 -2.85 23.56
N GLU A 418 -8.85 -3.15 24.20
CA GLU A 418 -8.05 -2.12 24.89
C GLU A 418 -7.46 -1.11 23.90
N LEU A 419 -6.93 -1.58 22.78
CA LEU A 419 -6.46 -0.70 21.71
C LEU A 419 -7.61 0.14 21.14
N ALA A 420 -8.79 -0.45 20.99
CA ALA A 420 -9.97 0.26 20.51
C ALA A 420 -10.39 1.41 21.44
N LYS A 421 -10.35 1.22 22.76
CA LYS A 421 -10.61 2.29 23.74
C LYS A 421 -9.65 3.46 23.60
N GLU A 422 -8.36 3.18 23.49
CA GLU A 422 -7.32 4.20 23.29
C GLU A 422 -7.52 4.96 21.98
N VAL A 423 -7.83 4.24 20.89
CA VAL A 423 -8.08 4.84 19.56
C VAL A 423 -9.33 5.74 19.58
N ILE A 424 -10.43 5.31 20.23
CA ILE A 424 -11.64 6.13 20.37
C ILE A 424 -11.30 7.42 21.12
N ALA A 425 -10.65 7.29 22.30
CA ALA A 425 -10.29 8.45 23.11
C ALA A 425 -9.41 9.45 22.33
N LEU A 426 -8.49 8.93 21.54
CA LEU A 426 -7.56 9.74 20.75
C LEU A 426 -8.25 10.42 19.56
N ALA A 427 -9.03 9.67 18.78
CA ALA A 427 -9.72 10.18 17.59
C ALA A 427 -10.83 11.19 17.95
N ASP A 428 -11.55 10.95 19.05
CA ASP A 428 -12.63 11.82 19.49
C ASP A 428 -12.12 13.07 20.23
N SER A 429 -10.83 13.12 20.61
CA SER A 429 -10.21 14.27 21.28
C SER A 429 -10.15 15.54 20.42
N GLY A 430 -10.27 15.42 19.11
CA GLY A 430 -10.15 16.53 18.16
C GLY A 430 -8.75 17.18 18.11
N LYS A 431 -7.72 16.49 18.61
CA LYS A 431 -6.34 17.03 18.68
C LYS A 431 -5.56 16.95 17.37
N SER A 432 -6.09 16.29 16.32
CA SER A 432 -5.42 16.22 15.03
C SER A 432 -5.41 17.59 14.34
N ASP A 433 -4.22 18.06 13.99
CA ASP A 433 -3.97 19.25 13.14
C ASP A 433 -3.14 18.84 11.94
N PHE A 434 -3.69 17.91 11.14
CA PHE A 434 -3.00 17.30 10.02
C PHE A 434 -2.52 18.31 8.99
N LYS A 435 -1.24 18.24 8.64
CA LYS A 435 -0.58 19.01 7.57
C LYS A 435 0.41 18.12 6.82
N PRO A 436 0.48 18.25 5.48
CA PRO A 436 1.57 17.64 4.71
C PRO A 436 2.93 18.20 5.13
N LEU A 437 3.99 17.42 4.87
CA LEU A 437 5.34 17.76 5.33
C LEU A 437 5.98 18.93 4.55
N TYR A 438 5.59 19.12 3.31
CA TYR A 438 6.15 20.15 2.41
C TYR A 438 5.09 20.72 1.47
N GLU A 439 5.35 21.93 0.94
CA GLU A 439 4.50 22.56 -0.05
C GLU A 439 4.84 22.12 -1.48
N LEU A 440 3.83 22.05 -2.37
CA LEU A 440 4.02 21.54 -3.73
C LEU A 440 4.80 22.48 -4.66
N ASP A 441 4.86 23.76 -4.36
CA ASP A 441 5.60 24.75 -5.14
C ASP A 441 7.12 24.78 -4.81
N MET A 442 7.56 24.05 -3.80
CA MET A 442 8.99 23.85 -3.55
C MET A 442 9.66 23.11 -4.71
N PRO A 443 10.94 23.40 -5.03
CA PRO A 443 11.72 22.61 -5.99
C PRO A 443 11.75 21.12 -5.63
N LEU A 444 11.82 20.24 -6.63
CA LEU A 444 11.83 18.78 -6.40
C LEU A 444 12.93 18.32 -5.45
N LYS A 445 14.15 18.85 -5.60
CA LYS A 445 15.26 18.55 -4.68
C LYS A 445 14.95 18.96 -3.24
N ALA A 446 14.32 20.12 -3.03
CA ALA A 446 13.97 20.58 -1.69
C ALA A 446 12.93 19.66 -1.03
N LYS A 447 11.94 19.14 -1.77
CA LYS A 447 10.98 18.14 -1.29
C LYS A 447 11.69 16.85 -0.87
N ILE A 448 12.60 16.34 -1.71
CA ILE A 448 13.41 15.14 -1.44
C ILE A 448 14.25 15.34 -0.17
N GLU A 449 14.93 16.46 -0.05
CA GLU A 449 15.76 16.78 1.12
C GLU A 449 14.93 16.92 2.40
N THR A 450 13.72 17.50 2.31
CA THR A 450 12.80 17.60 3.44
C THR A 450 12.44 16.21 3.97
N ILE A 451 12.04 15.28 3.10
CA ILE A 451 11.73 13.91 3.51
C ILE A 451 12.98 13.22 4.09
N ALA A 452 14.13 13.33 3.42
CA ALA A 452 15.36 12.69 3.86
C ALA A 452 15.79 13.15 5.27
N LYS A 453 15.73 14.45 5.53
CA LYS A 453 16.11 15.03 6.82
C LYS A 453 15.06 14.79 7.90
N GLU A 454 13.80 15.14 7.60
CA GLU A 454 12.73 15.12 8.60
C GLU A 454 12.25 13.71 8.94
N ILE A 455 12.07 12.85 7.94
CA ILE A 455 11.53 11.51 8.13
C ILE A 455 12.62 10.47 8.36
N TYR A 456 13.69 10.50 7.55
CA TYR A 456 14.74 9.48 7.69
C TYR A 456 15.84 9.87 8.68
N GLY A 457 16.00 11.15 9.01
CA GLY A 457 17.06 11.64 9.88
C GLY A 457 18.44 11.67 9.20
N ALA A 458 18.46 11.77 7.87
CA ALA A 458 19.68 11.89 7.08
C ALA A 458 20.30 13.29 7.22
N ASP A 459 21.63 13.38 7.14
CA ASP A 459 22.36 14.67 7.15
C ASP A 459 22.20 15.43 5.82
N GLY A 460 21.79 14.73 4.75
CA GLY A 460 21.56 15.33 3.44
C GLY A 460 21.33 14.27 2.36
N VAL A 461 21.37 14.74 1.11
CA VAL A 461 21.09 13.92 -0.08
C VAL A 461 22.23 14.07 -1.09
N ASN A 462 22.66 12.95 -1.65
CA ASN A 462 23.55 12.88 -2.80
C ASN A 462 22.73 12.55 -4.05
N TYR A 463 23.10 13.10 -5.18
CA TYR A 463 22.46 12.85 -6.47
C TYR A 463 23.48 12.30 -7.47
N THR A 464 23.15 11.22 -8.17
CA THR A 464 23.90 10.82 -9.37
C THR A 464 23.65 11.82 -10.49
N LYS A 465 24.50 11.80 -11.52
CA LYS A 465 24.30 12.64 -12.71
C LYS A 465 22.98 12.36 -13.42
N GLU A 466 22.57 11.09 -13.45
CA GLU A 466 21.31 10.62 -14.03
C GLU A 466 20.11 11.18 -13.27
N ALA A 467 20.12 11.10 -11.94
CA ALA A 467 19.07 11.64 -11.09
C ALA A 467 18.96 13.17 -11.21
N ASP A 468 20.10 13.85 -11.22
CA ASP A 468 20.18 15.31 -11.34
C ASP A 468 19.59 15.78 -12.68
N LYS A 469 19.98 15.10 -13.76
CA LYS A 469 19.45 15.39 -15.11
C LYS A 469 17.94 15.13 -15.19
N ALA A 470 17.46 14.00 -14.64
CA ALA A 470 16.03 13.64 -14.67
C ALA A 470 15.18 14.66 -13.91
N LEU A 471 15.59 15.07 -12.69
CA LEU A 471 14.86 16.06 -11.90
C LEU A 471 14.77 17.40 -12.62
N LYS A 472 15.86 17.86 -13.23
CA LYS A 472 15.86 19.09 -14.03
C LYS A 472 14.94 18.97 -15.25
N GLU A 473 14.99 17.85 -15.99
CA GLU A 473 14.10 17.61 -17.14
C GLU A 473 12.63 17.65 -16.70
N PHE A 474 12.27 17.08 -15.55
CA PHE A 474 10.90 17.09 -15.05
C PHE A 474 10.44 18.49 -14.65
N GLU A 475 11.30 19.32 -14.05
CA GLU A 475 10.99 20.73 -13.75
C GLU A 475 10.82 21.55 -15.04
N ASP A 476 11.70 21.37 -16.02
CA ASP A 476 11.64 22.04 -17.33
C ASP A 476 10.36 21.67 -18.12
N LEU A 477 9.86 20.43 -17.96
CA LEU A 477 8.61 19.95 -18.53
C LEU A 477 7.35 20.38 -17.75
N GLY A 478 7.50 21.12 -16.64
CA GLY A 478 6.39 21.65 -15.85
C GLY A 478 5.88 20.70 -14.75
N TYR A 479 6.57 19.63 -14.44
CA TYR A 479 6.19 18.65 -13.40
C TYR A 479 6.76 18.97 -12.01
N GLY A 480 7.41 20.12 -11.82
CA GLY A 480 8.02 20.51 -10.55
C GLY A 480 7.07 20.62 -9.36
N LYS A 481 5.75 20.78 -9.61
CA LYS A 481 4.73 20.84 -8.56
C LYS A 481 4.19 19.47 -8.11
N LEU A 482 4.64 18.37 -8.68
CA LEU A 482 4.23 17.04 -8.23
C LEU A 482 4.86 16.70 -6.87
N PRO A 483 4.16 15.95 -6.00
CA PRO A 483 4.78 15.36 -4.82
C PRO A 483 5.81 14.31 -5.20
N VAL A 484 6.71 13.98 -4.29
CA VAL A 484 7.73 12.96 -4.49
C VAL A 484 7.37 11.67 -3.74
N CYS A 485 7.64 10.55 -4.37
CA CYS A 485 7.42 9.22 -3.85
C CYS A 485 8.78 8.54 -3.70
N MET A 486 9.31 8.51 -2.48
CA MET A 486 10.61 7.92 -2.19
C MET A 486 10.55 6.40 -2.29
N ALA A 487 11.35 5.83 -3.19
CA ALA A 487 11.51 4.39 -3.39
C ALA A 487 12.82 3.93 -2.74
N LYS A 488 12.71 3.31 -1.58
CA LYS A 488 13.81 2.99 -0.67
C LYS A 488 13.62 1.59 -0.07
N THR A 489 14.67 0.99 0.46
CA THR A 489 14.55 -0.20 1.30
C THR A 489 13.60 0.04 2.48
N GLN A 490 12.78 -0.95 2.81
CA GLN A 490 11.86 -0.90 3.95
C GLN A 490 12.52 -1.28 5.28
N TYR A 491 13.77 -1.74 5.28
CA TYR A 491 14.43 -2.33 6.45
C TYR A 491 15.30 -1.36 7.24
N SER A 492 15.41 -0.10 6.82
CA SER A 492 16.17 0.95 7.51
C SER A 492 15.58 2.33 7.22
N PHE A 493 15.83 3.32 8.07
CA PHE A 493 15.64 4.74 7.70
C PHE A 493 16.63 5.18 6.63
N SER A 494 17.84 4.59 6.58
CA SER A 494 18.81 4.80 5.52
C SER A 494 18.44 4.07 4.22
N ASP A 495 19.16 4.32 3.15
CA ASP A 495 19.16 3.53 1.91
C ASP A 495 20.03 2.26 2.00
N ASP A 496 20.75 2.08 3.12
CA ASP A 496 21.46 0.85 3.47
C ASP A 496 20.61 -0.01 4.44
N PRO A 497 20.12 -1.20 4.03
CA PRO A 497 19.29 -2.06 4.87
C PRO A 497 20.03 -2.65 6.09
N ALA A 498 21.35 -2.58 6.13
CA ALA A 498 22.16 -3.07 7.26
C ALA A 498 22.18 -2.10 8.45
N LEU A 499 21.83 -0.84 8.25
CA LEU A 499 21.78 0.17 9.30
C LEU A 499 20.48 0.10 10.08
N LEU A 500 20.48 -0.68 11.17
CA LEU A 500 19.31 -0.91 12.01
C LEU A 500 19.08 0.21 13.05
N GLY A 501 17.94 0.17 13.72
CA GLY A 501 17.59 1.10 14.80
C GLY A 501 17.27 2.51 14.29
N ARG A 502 18.04 3.50 14.74
CA ARG A 502 17.94 4.90 14.32
C ARG A 502 19.34 5.37 13.87
N PRO A 503 19.72 5.08 12.61
CA PRO A 503 21.03 5.49 12.10
C PRO A 503 21.18 7.02 12.09
N SER A 504 22.41 7.48 12.20
CA SER A 504 22.81 8.90 12.13
C SER A 504 24.10 9.03 11.33
N GLY A 505 24.44 10.25 10.89
CA GLY A 505 25.68 10.49 10.13
C GLY A 505 25.66 9.93 8.71
N PHE A 506 24.50 9.74 8.11
CA PHE A 506 24.36 9.18 6.77
C PHE A 506 23.68 10.17 5.80
N LYS A 507 23.89 9.94 4.51
CA LYS A 507 23.18 10.65 3.43
C LYS A 507 22.43 9.64 2.57
N ILE A 508 21.25 10.04 2.10
CA ILE A 508 20.49 9.27 1.11
C ILE A 508 21.09 9.54 -0.28
N THR A 509 21.33 8.50 -1.06
CA THR A 509 21.81 8.63 -2.43
C THR A 509 20.69 8.38 -3.43
N ILE A 510 20.28 9.41 -4.17
CA ILE A 510 19.31 9.30 -5.25
C ILE A 510 20.03 8.82 -6.51
N ARG A 511 19.65 7.63 -6.99
CA ARG A 511 20.27 7.00 -8.16
C ARG A 511 19.60 7.36 -9.46
N ASN A 512 18.27 7.45 -9.45
CA ASN A 512 17.46 7.80 -10.61
C ASN A 512 16.09 8.34 -10.18
N CYS A 513 15.38 8.97 -11.11
CA CYS A 513 14.01 9.42 -10.89
C CYS A 513 13.15 9.03 -12.10
N ARG A 514 11.87 8.74 -11.84
CA ARG A 514 10.87 8.42 -12.88
C ARG A 514 9.63 9.27 -12.64
N ILE A 515 8.98 9.67 -13.71
CA ILE A 515 7.72 10.39 -13.61
C ILE A 515 6.55 9.44 -13.80
N SER A 516 5.60 9.46 -12.87
CA SER A 516 4.27 8.86 -12.99
C SER A 516 3.27 10.00 -13.19
N ALA A 517 3.22 10.53 -14.41
CA ALA A 517 2.49 11.75 -14.73
C ALA A 517 0.97 11.60 -14.59
N GLY A 518 0.43 10.43 -14.88
CA GLY A 518 -0.99 10.12 -14.71
C GLY A 518 -1.36 9.91 -13.23
N ALA A 519 -0.52 9.20 -12.47
CA ALA A 519 -0.68 9.07 -11.02
C ALA A 519 -0.45 10.40 -10.29
N GLY A 520 0.42 11.26 -10.86
CA GLY A 520 0.66 12.60 -10.35
C GLY A 520 1.74 12.65 -9.26
N PHE A 521 2.83 11.88 -9.38
CA PHE A 521 3.99 11.96 -8.48
C PHE A 521 5.30 11.62 -9.20
N ILE A 522 6.41 12.03 -8.62
CA ILE A 522 7.77 11.68 -9.06
C ILE A 522 8.28 10.53 -8.19
N VAL A 523 8.62 9.40 -8.80
CA VAL A 523 9.28 8.28 -8.11
C VAL A 523 10.77 8.56 -8.01
N VAL A 524 11.30 8.57 -6.79
CA VAL A 524 12.70 8.89 -6.48
C VAL A 524 13.39 7.63 -5.99
N LEU A 525 14.30 7.08 -6.78
CA LEU A 525 14.95 5.79 -6.55
C LEU A 525 16.27 5.96 -5.79
N THR A 526 16.38 5.37 -4.60
CA THR A 526 17.59 5.41 -3.77
C THR A 526 18.48 4.18 -3.96
N GLY A 527 17.97 3.15 -4.62
CA GLY A 527 18.67 1.88 -4.88
C GLY A 527 18.07 1.15 -6.08
N ASP A 528 18.49 -0.07 -6.28
CA ASP A 528 17.90 -0.96 -7.27
C ASP A 528 16.56 -1.46 -6.74
N VAL A 529 15.51 -0.67 -6.95
CA VAL A 529 14.15 -1.03 -6.55
C VAL A 529 13.57 -1.95 -7.62
N MET A 530 13.27 -3.16 -7.19
CA MET A 530 12.84 -4.25 -8.08
C MET A 530 11.33 -4.15 -8.34
N THR A 531 10.99 -3.84 -9.59
CA THR A 531 9.60 -3.76 -10.07
C THR A 531 9.06 -5.09 -10.61
N MET A 532 9.92 -6.08 -10.76
CA MET A 532 9.56 -7.47 -11.09
C MET A 532 10.27 -8.42 -10.11
N PRO A 533 9.62 -8.82 -9.01
CA PRO A 533 10.18 -9.81 -8.09
C PRO A 533 10.39 -11.17 -8.76
N GLY A 534 11.34 -11.96 -8.27
CA GLY A 534 11.48 -13.36 -8.65
C GLY A 534 10.84 -14.27 -7.61
N LEU A 535 10.49 -15.49 -8.01
CA LEU A 535 10.13 -16.53 -7.05
C LEU A 535 11.33 -16.87 -6.17
N PRO A 536 11.13 -17.18 -4.87
CA PRO A 536 12.19 -17.63 -3.97
C PRO A 536 12.64 -19.06 -4.33
N LYS A 537 13.66 -19.56 -3.62
CA LYS A 537 14.17 -20.92 -3.81
C LYS A 537 13.09 -22.00 -3.57
N VAL A 538 12.21 -21.74 -2.59
CA VAL A 538 11.04 -22.59 -2.27
C VAL A 538 9.84 -21.64 -2.25
N PRO A 539 9.09 -21.55 -3.34
CA PRO A 539 7.90 -20.69 -3.41
C PRO A 539 6.74 -21.29 -2.62
N ALA A 540 5.85 -20.43 -2.12
CA ALA A 540 4.62 -20.84 -1.44
C ALA A 540 3.75 -21.75 -2.32
N ALA A 541 3.80 -21.55 -3.64
CA ALA A 541 3.09 -22.33 -4.63
C ALA A 541 3.37 -23.86 -4.56
N GLU A 542 4.53 -24.28 -4.04
CA GLU A 542 4.83 -25.72 -3.87
C GLU A 542 3.96 -26.41 -2.80
N LYS A 543 3.33 -25.64 -1.92
CA LYS A 543 2.48 -26.13 -0.82
C LYS A 543 0.99 -25.92 -1.05
N ILE A 544 0.65 -25.06 -2.02
CA ILE A 544 -0.74 -24.75 -2.34
C ILE A 544 -1.30 -25.87 -3.20
N ASP A 545 -2.43 -26.43 -2.79
CA ASP A 545 -3.12 -27.49 -3.50
C ASP A 545 -4.64 -27.34 -3.39
N VAL A 546 -5.38 -28.09 -4.20
CA VAL A 546 -6.84 -28.12 -4.22
C VAL A 546 -7.35 -29.56 -4.24
N SER A 547 -8.28 -29.90 -3.35
CA SER A 547 -8.93 -31.21 -3.33
C SER A 547 -9.93 -31.37 -4.46
N ASP A 548 -10.39 -32.60 -4.70
CA ASP A 548 -11.45 -32.91 -5.68
C ASP A 548 -12.78 -32.19 -5.38
N ASP A 549 -13.02 -31.84 -4.12
CA ASP A 549 -14.19 -31.06 -3.68
C ASP A 549 -13.96 -29.53 -3.80
N GLY A 550 -12.82 -29.09 -4.33
CA GLY A 550 -12.49 -27.68 -4.52
C GLY A 550 -12.03 -26.96 -3.26
N VAL A 551 -11.64 -27.67 -2.20
CA VAL A 551 -11.09 -27.09 -0.96
C VAL A 551 -9.60 -26.81 -1.14
N ILE A 552 -9.19 -25.57 -0.92
CA ILE A 552 -7.80 -25.13 -1.05
C ILE A 552 -7.04 -25.41 0.25
N SER A 553 -5.81 -25.89 0.13
CA SER A 553 -4.86 -26.10 1.23
C SER A 553 -3.54 -25.38 0.97
N GLY A 554 -2.76 -25.14 2.01
CA GLY A 554 -1.41 -24.55 1.91
C GLY A 554 -1.39 -23.06 1.53
N LEU A 555 -2.52 -22.40 1.46
CA LEU A 555 -2.61 -20.96 1.25
C LEU A 555 -2.51 -20.24 2.63
N PHE A 556 -1.28 -20.20 3.18
CA PHE A 556 -0.88 -19.58 4.47
C PHE A 556 -1.44 -20.22 5.75
#